data_6b2dbf92c615b9380ff2cfe665349a5e
#
_entry.id   6b2dbf92c615b9380ff2cfe665349a5e
#
_cell.length_a   1.000
_cell.length_b   1.000
_cell.length_c   1.000
_cell.angle_alpha   90.00
_cell.angle_beta   90.00
_cell.angle_gamma   90.00
#
_symmetry.space_group_name_H-M   'P 1'
#
loop_
_entity.id
_entity.type
_entity.pdbx_description
1 polymer ?
#
loop_
_entity_poly.entity_id
_entity_poly.type
_entity_poly.pdbx_seq_one_letter_code
_entity_poly.pdbx_strand_id
1 'polypeptide(L)'
;MNAETSLWSYLGTSICEHKGLEFPRYDGKDRVIDIDSNNYKKAMKRYSMLCLLYHKPIPDSKELQKQHQMTEMVLEVMVTVFHFNLQLAAQVMEEKDIGFGMVDSHNDAKVAKKLGLVEEGSVYVFKEDRVIEFDGLLAADTLVEFLLDLLEDPVEVIGNALELRAFDRMEEDIRLIGYFKNEDSEHYNAFKEAAEQFQPYIKFFATFEKSVAKELTLKMNEVDFYEPFMEEPVTIPDKPNTEEEIVDFVTEHRRATLRKLRPEDMFETWEDDVDGIHIVAFAEEEDPDGYEFLELLKEVARDNTHQTALSIVWIDPDDFPLLLPYWEKTFKVDLFKPQIGVVNVTDADSIWLEMDEQDLPTAEELEDWIEDVLSGKVNTEDDDDDDDDDGDDDDDDDDDDDDDDDDDDDDDE
;
A
#
# COMPACT_ATOMS: atom_id res chain seq x y z
N MET A 1 -35.03 10.66 8.22
CA MET A 1 -33.69 10.12 8.46
C MET A 1 -33.03 10.09 7.10
N ASN A 2 -32.10 11.00 6.88
CA ASN A 2 -31.53 11.26 5.58
C ASN A 2 -30.47 10.21 5.25
N ALA A 3 -30.37 9.82 3.98
CA ALA A 3 -29.38 8.85 3.48
C ALA A 3 -27.93 9.25 3.84
N GLU A 4 -27.65 10.54 3.96
CA GLU A 4 -26.36 11.07 4.42
C GLU A 4 -26.00 10.63 5.83
N THR A 5 -26.94 10.63 6.77
CA THR A 5 -26.69 10.23 8.17
C THR A 5 -26.41 8.72 8.30
N SER A 6 -26.91 7.91 7.36
CA SER A 6 -26.68 6.47 7.30
C SER A 6 -25.29 6.13 6.76
N LEU A 7 -24.82 6.87 5.73
CA LEU A 7 -23.48 6.66 5.15
C LEU A 7 -22.38 7.06 6.13
N TRP A 8 -22.55 8.18 6.83
CA TRP A 8 -21.63 8.65 7.87
C TRP A 8 -21.57 7.73 9.08
N SER A 9 -22.68 7.08 9.44
CA SER A 9 -22.73 6.06 10.50
C SER A 9 -22.00 4.78 10.08
N TYR A 10 -22.03 4.43 8.81
CA TYR A 10 -21.41 3.21 8.28
C TYR A 10 -19.88 3.40 8.11
N LEU A 11 -19.46 4.53 7.53
CA LEU A 11 -18.04 4.87 7.38
C LEU A 11 -17.36 5.15 8.73
N GLY A 12 -18.08 5.78 9.68
CA GLY A 12 -17.53 6.07 11.01
C GLY A 12 -17.45 4.88 11.96
N THR A 13 -18.08 3.75 11.67
CA THR A 13 -18.02 2.53 12.47
C THR A 13 -17.14 1.43 11.89
N SER A 14 -16.81 1.49 10.60
CA SER A 14 -15.99 0.48 9.93
C SER A 14 -14.48 0.80 9.93
N ILE A 15 -14.09 2.03 10.27
CA ILE A 15 -12.69 2.49 10.24
C ILE A 15 -11.90 2.10 11.52
N CYS A 16 -12.57 1.53 12.55
CA CYS A 16 -12.00 1.43 13.89
C CYS A 16 -11.68 0.01 14.39
N GLU A 17 -11.50 -1.00 13.56
CA GLU A 17 -11.21 -2.36 14.03
C GLU A 17 -9.80 -2.89 13.72
N HIS A 18 -8.86 -2.09 13.23
CA HIS A 18 -7.49 -2.55 12.99
C HIS A 18 -6.51 -2.13 14.10
N LYS A 19 -5.81 -3.11 14.65
CA LYS A 19 -4.60 -3.03 15.51
C LYS A 19 -4.69 -2.27 16.86
N GLY A 20 -5.84 -2.24 17.53
CA GLY A 20 -5.88 -1.82 18.95
C GLY A 20 -5.77 -0.32 19.22
N LEU A 21 -5.76 0.54 18.20
CA LEU A 21 -5.94 1.98 18.35
C LEU A 21 -7.44 2.29 18.46
N GLU A 22 -7.93 2.58 19.68
CA GLU A 22 -9.27 3.11 19.85
C GLU A 22 -9.31 4.57 19.39
N PHE A 23 -9.85 4.81 18.19
CA PHE A 23 -10.05 6.17 17.72
C PHE A 23 -11.20 6.86 18.45
N PRO A 24 -10.99 8.06 18.99
CA PRO A 24 -12.05 8.82 19.62
C PRO A 24 -13.06 9.27 18.55
N ARG A 25 -14.32 9.40 18.96
CA ARG A 25 -15.30 10.04 18.09
C ARG A 25 -14.87 11.49 17.79
N TYR A 26 -14.92 11.90 16.51
CA TYR A 26 -14.56 13.26 16.11
C TYR A 26 -15.37 14.30 16.90
N ASP A 27 -14.68 15.25 17.52
CA ASP A 27 -15.26 16.24 18.44
C ASP A 27 -15.79 17.50 17.75
N GLY A 28 -15.65 17.61 16.42
CA GLY A 28 -16.13 18.73 15.61
C GLY A 28 -15.22 19.96 15.63
N LYS A 29 -14.02 19.88 16.21
CA LYS A 29 -13.06 20.99 16.15
C LYS A 29 -12.24 20.90 14.87
N ASP A 30 -12.15 22.02 14.16
CA ASP A 30 -11.26 22.17 13.03
C ASP A 30 -9.80 22.31 13.50
N ARG A 31 -8.95 21.34 13.14
CA ARG A 31 -7.52 21.29 13.44
C ARG A 31 -6.65 21.36 12.19
N VAL A 32 -7.27 21.31 11.02
CA VAL A 32 -6.58 21.34 9.73
C VAL A 32 -6.56 22.76 9.22
N ILE A 33 -5.39 23.26 8.88
CA ILE A 33 -5.15 24.66 8.50
C ILE A 33 -5.11 24.77 6.99
N ASP A 34 -5.89 25.67 6.40
CA ASP A 34 -5.71 26.04 4.99
C ASP A 34 -4.37 26.74 4.84
N ILE A 35 -3.47 26.16 4.05
CA ILE A 35 -2.12 26.65 3.82
C ILE A 35 -2.08 27.46 2.53
N ASP A 36 -1.75 28.76 2.67
CA ASP A 36 -1.69 29.73 1.60
C ASP A 36 -0.33 30.44 1.54
N SER A 37 -0.20 31.39 0.59
CA SER A 37 1.01 32.21 0.42
C SER A 37 1.36 33.08 1.63
N ASN A 38 0.41 33.34 2.55
CA ASN A 38 0.59 34.23 3.68
C ASN A 38 1.02 33.46 4.95
N ASN A 39 0.63 32.19 5.08
CA ASN A 39 0.81 31.43 6.32
C ASN A 39 1.80 30.28 6.23
N TYR A 40 2.12 29.72 5.03
CA TYR A 40 2.94 28.49 4.91
C TYR A 40 4.27 28.55 5.67
N LYS A 41 5.01 29.70 5.60
CA LYS A 41 6.28 29.85 6.33
C LYS A 41 6.12 29.84 7.84
N LYS A 42 4.96 30.29 8.33
CA LYS A 42 4.67 30.30 9.77
C LYS A 42 4.28 28.88 10.21
N ALA A 43 3.50 28.15 9.40
CA ALA A 43 3.13 26.76 9.66
C ALA A 43 4.39 25.87 9.73
N MET A 44 5.28 25.95 8.72
CA MET A 44 6.54 25.21 8.67
C MET A 44 7.48 25.44 9.87
N LYS A 45 7.38 26.58 10.53
CA LYS A 45 8.22 26.93 11.69
C LYS A 45 7.57 26.65 13.04
N ARG A 46 6.25 26.41 13.02
CA ARG A 46 5.48 26.30 14.26
C ARG A 46 5.53 24.89 14.84
N TYR A 47 5.53 23.89 13.99
CA TYR A 47 5.43 22.49 14.36
C TYR A 47 6.75 21.78 14.11
N SER A 48 7.06 20.76 14.90
CA SER A 48 8.21 19.87 14.67
C SER A 48 8.01 19.03 13.42
N MET A 49 6.75 18.72 13.11
CA MET A 49 6.33 17.98 11.92
C MET A 49 5.04 18.62 11.37
N LEU A 50 4.95 18.75 10.04
CA LEU A 50 3.77 19.31 9.37
C LEU A 50 3.27 18.35 8.30
N CYS A 51 2.04 17.87 8.46
CA CYS A 51 1.35 16.98 7.55
C CYS A 51 0.42 17.79 6.64
N LEU A 52 0.61 17.73 5.33
CA LEU A 52 -0.13 18.52 4.33
C LEU A 52 -0.79 17.62 3.30
N LEU A 53 -2.10 17.73 3.16
CA LEU A 53 -2.85 17.17 2.04
C LEU A 53 -2.81 18.14 0.86
N TYR A 54 -2.30 17.71 -0.28
CA TYR A 54 -2.34 18.46 -1.53
C TYR A 54 -3.55 18.00 -2.35
N HIS A 55 -4.54 18.86 -2.53
CA HIS A 55 -5.83 18.48 -3.07
C HIS A 55 -6.33 19.37 -4.21
N LYS A 56 -7.21 18.81 -5.05
CA LYS A 56 -7.97 19.55 -6.06
C LYS A 56 -8.93 20.52 -5.39
N PRO A 57 -9.26 21.65 -6.07
CA PRO A 57 -10.25 22.60 -5.56
C PRO A 57 -11.57 21.91 -5.24
N ILE A 58 -12.13 22.22 -4.07
CA ILE A 58 -13.47 21.78 -3.70
C ILE A 58 -14.48 22.68 -4.44
N PRO A 59 -15.36 22.15 -5.31
CA PRO A 59 -16.29 22.97 -6.10
C PRO A 59 -17.31 23.70 -5.22
N ASP A 60 -17.40 25.00 -5.35
CA ASP A 60 -18.32 25.87 -4.58
C ASP A 60 -19.81 25.76 -4.99
N SER A 61 -20.14 25.12 -6.12
CA SER A 61 -21.49 25.21 -6.68
C SER A 61 -22.27 23.92 -6.78
N LYS A 62 -23.44 23.90 -6.16
CA LYS A 62 -24.47 22.85 -6.25
C LYS A 62 -25.04 22.63 -7.67
N GLU A 63 -24.79 23.50 -8.63
CA GLU A 63 -25.34 23.42 -10.00
C GLU A 63 -24.44 22.62 -10.95
N LEU A 64 -23.14 22.63 -10.79
CA LEU A 64 -22.19 21.78 -11.50
C LEU A 64 -22.30 20.29 -11.06
N GLN A 65 -22.75 20.06 -9.84
CA GLN A 65 -22.99 18.73 -9.25
C GLN A 65 -24.02 17.87 -10.00
N LYS A 66 -24.89 18.46 -10.82
CA LYS A 66 -25.94 17.72 -11.54
C LYS A 66 -25.54 17.21 -12.91
N GLN A 67 -24.49 17.73 -13.52
CA GLN A 67 -24.12 17.42 -14.90
C GLN A 67 -23.00 16.39 -15.06
N HIS A 68 -22.18 16.13 -13.99
CA HIS A 68 -21.10 15.14 -13.98
C HIS A 68 -21.28 14.07 -12.89
N GLN A 69 -22.47 13.56 -12.75
CA GLN A 69 -23.03 12.93 -11.54
C GLN A 69 -22.43 11.58 -11.11
N MET A 70 -21.47 10.97 -11.79
CA MET A 70 -20.89 9.72 -11.30
C MET A 70 -19.38 9.80 -10.97
N THR A 71 -18.56 10.37 -11.81
CA THR A 71 -17.12 10.44 -11.57
C THR A 71 -16.72 11.55 -10.60
N GLU A 72 -17.37 12.73 -10.71
CA GLU A 72 -17.10 13.85 -9.79
C GLU A 72 -17.65 13.61 -8.37
N MET A 73 -18.76 12.87 -8.24
CA MET A 73 -19.33 12.55 -6.93
C MET A 73 -18.40 11.63 -6.12
N VAL A 74 -17.68 10.73 -6.77
CA VAL A 74 -16.65 9.90 -6.13
C VAL A 74 -15.48 10.78 -5.66
N LEU A 75 -15.01 11.72 -6.48
CA LEU A 75 -13.92 12.63 -6.13
C LEU A 75 -14.28 13.62 -5.01
N GLU A 76 -15.52 14.18 -5.02
CA GLU A 76 -16.00 15.03 -3.92
C GLU A 76 -16.17 14.27 -2.60
N VAL A 77 -16.66 13.05 -2.68
CA VAL A 77 -16.77 12.17 -1.52
C VAL A 77 -15.36 11.82 -1.01
N MET A 78 -14.42 11.52 -1.89
CA MET A 78 -13.04 11.22 -1.51
C MET A 78 -12.36 12.41 -0.82
N VAL A 79 -12.42 13.62 -1.37
CA VAL A 79 -11.83 14.81 -0.72
C VAL A 79 -12.48 15.09 0.65
N THR A 80 -13.79 14.87 0.79
CA THR A 80 -14.48 15.03 2.07
C THR A 80 -14.08 13.94 3.06
N VAL A 81 -13.93 12.69 2.61
CA VAL A 81 -13.42 11.57 3.42
C VAL A 81 -11.98 11.81 3.81
N PHE A 82 -11.15 12.26 2.89
CA PHE A 82 -9.74 12.61 3.16
C PHE A 82 -9.61 13.73 4.18
N HIS A 83 -10.41 14.79 4.05
CA HIS A 83 -10.45 15.85 5.05
C HIS A 83 -10.91 15.34 6.43
N PHE A 84 -11.91 14.45 6.47
CA PHE A 84 -12.37 13.86 7.73
C PHE A 84 -11.27 12.98 8.38
N ASN A 85 -10.62 12.13 7.60
CA ASN A 85 -9.50 11.31 8.10
C ASN A 85 -8.35 12.17 8.61
N LEU A 86 -8.01 13.24 7.90
CA LEU A 86 -6.99 14.19 8.33
C LEU A 86 -7.38 14.92 9.62
N GLN A 87 -8.64 15.31 9.79
CA GLN A 87 -9.17 15.91 11.03
C GLN A 87 -9.14 14.94 12.21
N LEU A 88 -9.46 13.66 11.96
CA LEU A 88 -9.44 12.64 12.99
C LEU A 88 -8.00 12.30 13.41
N ALA A 89 -7.08 12.17 12.46
CA ALA A 89 -5.66 12.02 12.75
C ALA A 89 -5.12 13.24 13.53
N ALA A 90 -5.49 14.46 13.13
CA ALA A 90 -5.11 15.68 13.83
C ALA A 90 -5.66 15.75 15.27
N GLN A 91 -6.84 15.18 15.52
CA GLN A 91 -7.40 15.07 16.88
C GLN A 91 -6.60 14.10 17.74
N VAL A 92 -6.24 12.92 17.21
CA VAL A 92 -5.44 11.91 17.91
C VAL A 92 -4.03 12.43 18.21
N MET A 93 -3.45 13.16 17.29
CA MET A 93 -2.07 13.67 17.37
C MET A 93 -1.96 15.07 17.99
N GLU A 94 -3.05 15.62 18.58
CA GLU A 94 -3.10 17.00 19.12
C GLU A 94 -1.98 17.30 20.14
N GLU A 95 -1.54 16.30 20.91
CA GLU A 95 -0.50 16.45 21.94
C GLU A 95 0.94 16.21 21.44
N LYS A 96 1.12 15.86 20.15
CA LYS A 96 2.41 15.44 19.60
C LYS A 96 3.20 16.54 18.87
N ASP A 97 2.75 17.80 18.91
CA ASP A 97 3.35 18.94 18.19
C ASP A 97 3.41 18.75 16.67
N ILE A 98 2.44 18.03 16.11
CA ILE A 98 2.26 17.83 14.68
C ILE A 98 1.18 18.79 14.18
N GLY A 99 1.49 19.53 13.13
CA GLY A 99 0.55 20.39 12.42
C GLY A 99 -0.12 19.64 11.27
N PHE A 100 -1.38 19.95 11.01
CA PHE A 100 -2.12 19.40 9.88
C PHE A 100 -2.65 20.54 9.03
N GLY A 101 -2.55 20.40 7.72
CA GLY A 101 -3.02 21.42 6.79
C GLY A 101 -3.39 20.85 5.42
N MET A 102 -4.00 21.73 4.62
CA MET A 102 -4.38 21.45 3.24
C MET A 102 -3.83 22.53 2.32
N VAL A 103 -3.45 22.12 1.11
CA VAL A 103 -2.97 23.04 0.05
C VAL A 103 -3.83 22.82 -1.20
N ASP A 104 -4.53 23.86 -1.62
CA ASP A 104 -5.33 23.85 -2.84
C ASP A 104 -4.43 23.94 -4.08
N SER A 105 -4.52 22.94 -4.96
CA SER A 105 -3.64 22.83 -6.14
C SER A 105 -3.84 23.97 -7.15
N HIS A 106 -5.03 24.52 -7.21
CA HIS A 106 -5.35 25.59 -8.15
C HIS A 106 -5.11 27.00 -7.56
N ASN A 107 -5.63 27.23 -6.34
CA ASN A 107 -5.53 28.54 -5.70
C ASN A 107 -4.13 28.82 -5.17
N ASP A 108 -3.44 27.78 -4.64
CA ASP A 108 -2.15 27.88 -3.99
C ASP A 108 -1.01 27.15 -4.72
N ALA A 109 -1.13 26.97 -6.04
CA ALA A 109 -0.13 26.31 -6.90
C ALA A 109 1.31 26.84 -6.73
N LYS A 110 1.47 28.13 -6.39
CA LYS A 110 2.79 28.71 -6.13
C LYS A 110 3.39 28.24 -4.79
N VAL A 111 2.53 27.96 -3.81
CA VAL A 111 2.95 27.43 -2.52
C VAL A 111 3.29 25.97 -2.70
N ALA A 112 2.42 25.19 -3.35
CA ALA A 112 2.67 23.79 -3.68
C ALA A 112 4.03 23.59 -4.37
N LYS A 113 4.31 24.35 -5.42
CA LYS A 113 5.61 24.30 -6.11
C LYS A 113 6.80 24.64 -5.20
N LYS A 114 6.66 25.57 -4.26
CA LYS A 114 7.74 25.93 -3.32
C LYS A 114 7.98 24.90 -2.26
N LEU A 115 6.96 24.17 -1.89
CA LEU A 115 6.99 23.08 -0.92
C LEU A 115 7.36 21.72 -1.56
N GLY A 116 7.43 21.66 -2.90
CA GLY A 116 7.74 20.43 -3.61
C GLY A 116 6.58 19.46 -3.70
N LEU A 117 5.32 19.94 -3.53
CA LEU A 117 4.11 19.10 -3.68
C LEU A 117 3.88 18.88 -5.17
N VAL A 118 3.82 17.61 -5.58
CA VAL A 118 3.77 17.22 -7.00
C VAL A 118 2.42 16.57 -7.32
N GLU A 119 2.01 15.58 -6.55
CA GLU A 119 0.85 14.75 -6.82
C GLU A 119 -0.38 15.22 -6.05
N GLU A 120 -1.48 15.47 -6.79
CA GLU A 120 -2.76 15.86 -6.20
C GLU A 120 -3.47 14.63 -5.62
N GLY A 121 -3.88 14.73 -4.37
CA GLY A 121 -4.47 13.64 -3.60
C GLY A 121 -3.50 13.07 -2.57
N SER A 122 -2.21 13.32 -2.72
CA SER A 122 -1.18 12.82 -1.80
C SER A 122 -1.04 13.66 -0.53
N VAL A 123 -0.54 13.02 0.51
CA VAL A 123 -0.17 13.64 1.78
C VAL A 123 1.33 13.74 1.89
N TYR A 124 1.83 14.92 2.22
CA TYR A 124 3.25 15.21 2.39
C TYR A 124 3.55 15.54 3.83
N VAL A 125 4.56 14.91 4.40
CA VAL A 125 5.02 15.16 5.76
C VAL A 125 6.35 15.88 5.74
N PHE A 126 6.38 17.06 6.34
CA PHE A 126 7.59 17.88 6.52
C PHE A 126 8.15 17.62 7.90
N LYS A 127 9.29 16.95 7.98
CA LYS A 127 10.03 16.71 9.20
C LYS A 127 11.44 17.24 9.02
N GLU A 128 11.85 18.22 9.85
CA GLU A 128 13.13 18.89 9.71
C GLU A 128 13.32 19.50 8.31
N ASP A 129 14.35 19.09 7.56
CA ASP A 129 14.61 19.56 6.18
C ASP A 129 14.14 18.53 5.12
N ARG A 130 13.39 17.49 5.52
CA ARG A 130 12.92 16.42 4.65
C ARG A 130 11.45 16.57 4.32
N VAL A 131 11.09 16.16 3.11
CA VAL A 131 9.71 16.02 2.65
C VAL A 131 9.50 14.53 2.38
N ILE A 132 8.56 13.94 3.08
CA ILE A 132 8.23 12.51 3.00
C ILE A 132 6.82 12.42 2.46
N GLU A 133 6.63 11.73 1.35
CA GLU A 133 5.32 11.42 0.80
C GLU A 133 4.73 10.23 1.56
N PHE A 134 3.44 10.29 1.84
CA PHE A 134 2.71 9.18 2.44
C PHE A 134 2.10 8.35 1.32
N ASP A 135 2.62 7.17 1.13
CA ASP A 135 2.27 6.25 0.04
C ASP A 135 1.28 5.15 0.48
N GLY A 136 0.63 5.36 1.62
CA GLY A 136 -0.34 4.44 2.18
C GLY A 136 -1.80 4.78 1.84
N LEU A 137 -2.68 3.84 2.16
CA LEU A 137 -4.13 4.07 2.11
C LEU A 137 -4.51 5.22 3.04
N LEU A 138 -5.14 6.28 2.52
CA LEU A 138 -5.48 7.46 3.29
C LEU A 138 -6.68 7.20 4.22
N ALA A 139 -6.40 6.51 5.33
CA ALA A 139 -7.26 6.32 6.48
C ALA A 139 -6.64 6.98 7.72
N ALA A 140 -7.46 7.29 8.73
CA ALA A 140 -6.96 8.04 9.88
C ALA A 140 -5.99 7.22 10.73
N ASP A 141 -6.22 5.92 10.88
CA ASP A 141 -5.39 4.96 11.59
C ASP A 141 -4.04 4.79 10.89
N THR A 142 -4.05 4.46 9.61
CA THR A 142 -2.85 4.32 8.78
C THR A 142 -1.97 5.57 8.81
N LEU A 143 -2.58 6.76 8.68
CA LEU A 143 -1.85 8.02 8.76
C LEU A 143 -1.28 8.27 10.16
N VAL A 144 -2.00 7.93 11.22
CA VAL A 144 -1.52 8.09 12.61
C VAL A 144 -0.36 7.14 12.87
N GLU A 145 -0.43 5.88 12.47
CA GLU A 145 0.67 4.91 12.60
C GLU A 145 1.92 5.41 11.88
N PHE A 146 1.78 5.81 10.63
CA PHE A 146 2.87 6.40 9.84
C PHE A 146 3.53 7.61 10.54
N LEU A 147 2.72 8.52 11.09
CA LEU A 147 3.24 9.69 11.79
C LEU A 147 3.89 9.33 13.15
N LEU A 148 3.40 8.30 13.83
CA LEU A 148 4.02 7.80 15.07
C LEU A 148 5.38 7.17 14.77
N ASP A 149 5.49 6.37 13.74
CA ASP A 149 6.75 5.76 13.30
C ASP A 149 7.78 6.83 12.90
N LEU A 150 7.32 7.91 12.27
CA LEU A 150 8.21 9.06 11.96
C LEU A 150 8.67 9.84 13.20
N LEU A 151 7.99 9.74 14.33
CA LEU A 151 8.43 10.36 15.59
C LEU A 151 9.49 9.55 16.32
N GLU A 152 9.62 8.27 16.03
CA GLU A 152 10.62 7.40 16.62
C GLU A 152 12.03 7.70 16.09
N ASP A 153 13.05 7.23 16.80
CA ASP A 153 14.42 7.30 16.30
C ASP A 153 14.54 6.41 15.05
N PRO A 154 15.21 6.86 13.97
CA PRO A 154 15.36 6.06 12.75
C PRO A 154 16.14 4.76 12.97
N VAL A 155 16.92 4.66 14.06
CA VAL A 155 17.66 3.46 14.42
C VAL A 155 17.32 3.03 15.84
N GLU A 156 16.77 1.83 15.98
CA GLU A 156 16.53 1.20 17.27
C GLU A 156 17.77 0.49 17.78
N VAL A 157 18.10 0.66 19.07
CA VAL A 157 19.30 0.06 19.67
C VAL A 157 18.97 -1.24 20.39
N ILE A 158 19.62 -2.33 19.99
CA ILE A 158 19.52 -3.64 20.62
C ILE A 158 20.66 -3.82 21.63
N GLY A 159 20.33 -3.75 22.92
CA GLY A 159 21.28 -3.84 24.04
C GLY A 159 21.29 -5.19 24.76
N ASN A 160 20.34 -6.07 24.50
CA ASN A 160 20.20 -7.33 25.24
C ASN A 160 19.46 -8.42 24.45
N ALA A 161 19.50 -9.66 24.97
CA ALA A 161 18.90 -10.83 24.34
C ALA A 161 17.35 -10.79 24.24
N LEU A 162 16.65 -9.95 25.04
CA LEU A 162 15.20 -9.83 24.93
C LEU A 162 14.83 -8.97 23.71
N GLU A 163 15.52 -7.86 23.53
CA GLU A 163 15.39 -6.99 22.36
C GLU A 163 15.81 -7.72 21.08
N LEU A 164 16.88 -8.54 21.13
CA LEU A 164 17.27 -9.39 20.01
C LEU A 164 16.18 -10.37 19.60
N ARG A 165 15.48 -10.99 20.57
CA ARG A 165 14.33 -11.86 20.25
C ARG A 165 13.15 -11.11 19.66
N ALA A 166 12.96 -9.84 20.00
CA ALA A 166 11.94 -9.00 19.36
C ALA A 166 12.31 -8.72 17.91
N PHE A 167 13.59 -8.42 17.65
CA PHE A 167 14.13 -8.29 16.30
C PHE A 167 13.95 -9.56 15.46
N ASP A 168 14.24 -10.73 16.01
CA ASP A 168 14.10 -12.03 15.31
C ASP A 168 12.64 -12.33 14.91
N ARG A 169 11.67 -11.80 15.65
CA ARG A 169 10.23 -12.00 15.36
C ARG A 169 9.66 -11.08 14.28
N MET A 170 10.42 -10.09 13.85
CA MET A 170 10.01 -9.14 12.81
C MET A 170 10.33 -9.73 11.42
N GLU A 171 9.78 -10.92 11.12
CA GLU A 171 10.12 -11.63 9.87
C GLU A 171 9.45 -11.02 8.64
N GLU A 172 8.35 -10.31 8.77
CA GLU A 172 7.64 -9.70 7.65
C GLU A 172 8.27 -8.40 7.14
N ASP A 173 9.20 -7.84 7.90
CA ASP A 173 9.81 -6.54 7.58
C ASP A 173 11.17 -6.71 6.92
N ILE A 174 11.48 -5.81 5.98
CA ILE A 174 12.89 -5.54 5.65
C ILE A 174 13.52 -4.90 6.86
N ARG A 175 14.62 -5.50 7.36
CA ARG A 175 15.32 -4.98 8.51
C ARG A 175 16.83 -5.06 8.35
N LEU A 176 17.51 -4.03 8.81
CA LEU A 176 18.97 -3.99 8.85
C LEU A 176 19.45 -3.96 10.28
N ILE A 177 20.58 -4.59 10.55
CA ILE A 177 21.26 -4.47 11.83
C ILE A 177 22.76 -4.25 11.65
N GLY A 178 23.30 -3.21 12.33
CA GLY A 178 24.71 -2.88 12.32
C GLY A 178 25.38 -3.03 13.69
N TYR A 179 26.66 -3.44 13.71
CA TYR A 179 27.47 -3.45 14.93
C TYR A 179 28.49 -2.33 14.91
N PHE A 180 28.37 -1.39 15.85
CA PHE A 180 29.21 -0.20 15.92
C PHE A 180 29.89 -0.07 17.29
N LYS A 181 30.90 0.80 17.35
CA LYS A 181 31.67 1.03 18.58
C LYS A 181 30.82 1.78 19.64
N ASN A 182 30.12 2.80 19.24
CA ASN A 182 29.23 3.66 20.03
C ASN A 182 28.43 4.60 19.11
N GLU A 183 27.50 5.34 19.68
CA GLU A 183 26.66 6.31 18.98
C GLU A 183 27.45 7.50 18.36
N ASP A 184 28.61 7.85 18.90
CA ASP A 184 29.46 8.94 18.37
C ASP A 184 30.36 8.49 17.23
N SER A 185 30.32 7.23 16.81
CA SER A 185 31.18 6.75 15.74
C SER A 185 30.72 7.23 14.37
N GLU A 186 31.68 7.60 13.52
CA GLU A 186 31.44 8.06 12.14
C GLU A 186 30.57 7.06 11.35
N HIS A 187 30.82 5.76 11.52
CA HIS A 187 30.11 4.72 10.80
C HIS A 187 28.67 4.51 11.31
N TYR A 188 28.41 4.72 12.60
CA TYR A 188 27.05 4.73 13.12
C TYR A 188 26.28 5.94 12.59
N ASN A 189 26.91 7.11 12.52
CA ASN A 189 26.26 8.30 11.97
C ASN A 189 25.90 8.10 10.50
N ALA A 190 26.78 7.53 9.67
CA ALA A 190 26.49 7.20 8.28
C ALA A 190 25.31 6.20 8.17
N PHE A 191 25.27 5.19 9.05
CA PHE A 191 24.15 4.23 9.12
C PHE A 191 22.85 4.91 9.55
N LYS A 192 22.87 5.83 10.51
CA LYS A 192 21.71 6.59 10.96
C LYS A 192 21.20 7.54 9.87
N GLU A 193 22.10 8.25 9.17
CA GLU A 193 21.74 9.12 8.05
C GLU A 193 21.09 8.32 6.90
N ALA A 194 21.58 7.10 6.62
CA ALA A 194 20.92 6.20 5.68
C ALA A 194 19.52 5.75 6.17
N ALA A 195 19.39 5.38 7.45
CA ALA A 195 18.13 4.98 8.05
C ALA A 195 17.06 6.08 7.96
N GLU A 196 17.46 7.35 8.13
CA GLU A 196 16.56 8.48 7.98
C GLU A 196 15.93 8.56 6.58
N GLN A 197 16.61 8.10 5.52
CA GLN A 197 16.08 8.13 4.15
C GLN A 197 14.98 7.10 3.91
N PHE A 198 15.01 5.98 4.64
CA PHE A 198 14.05 4.89 4.49
C PHE A 198 12.95 4.86 5.57
N GLN A 199 13.04 5.74 6.58
CA GLN A 199 12.01 5.83 7.61
C GLN A 199 10.69 6.38 7.03
N PRO A 200 9.53 5.76 7.35
CA PRO A 200 9.36 4.68 8.32
C PRO A 200 9.32 3.27 7.70
N TYR A 201 9.49 3.11 6.40
CA TYR A 201 9.21 1.88 5.65
C TYR A 201 10.19 0.74 5.90
N ILE A 202 11.46 1.05 6.20
CA ILE A 202 12.48 0.03 6.47
C ILE A 202 13.00 0.21 7.89
N LYS A 203 13.09 -0.89 8.64
CA LYS A 203 13.50 -0.89 10.04
C LYS A 203 15.02 -1.02 10.16
N PHE A 204 15.66 -0.06 10.82
CA PHE A 204 17.08 -0.05 11.08
C PHE A 204 17.37 -0.27 12.56
N PHE A 205 18.30 -1.20 12.83
CA PHE A 205 18.72 -1.56 14.17
C PHE A 205 20.23 -1.43 14.32
N ALA A 206 20.69 -1.11 15.51
CA ALA A 206 22.11 -1.10 15.83
C ALA A 206 22.39 -1.80 17.15
N THR A 207 23.55 -2.38 17.27
CA THR A 207 24.05 -2.82 18.57
C THR A 207 25.46 -2.28 18.83
N PHE A 208 25.71 -1.95 20.09
CA PHE A 208 27.03 -1.61 20.62
C PHE A 208 27.53 -2.71 21.53
N GLU A 209 26.71 -3.73 21.78
CA GLU A 209 26.97 -4.82 22.69
C GLU A 209 27.63 -6.00 21.99
N LYS A 210 28.89 -6.33 22.43
CA LYS A 210 29.63 -7.44 21.86
C LYS A 210 28.95 -8.81 22.01
N SER A 211 28.09 -8.98 23.03
CA SER A 211 27.33 -10.21 23.24
C SER A 211 26.28 -10.40 22.16
N VAL A 212 25.52 -9.37 21.81
CA VAL A 212 24.53 -9.35 20.75
C VAL A 212 25.22 -9.55 19.38
N ALA A 213 26.26 -8.76 19.10
CA ALA A 213 27.02 -8.89 17.85
C ALA A 213 27.58 -10.30 17.64
N LYS A 214 28.00 -10.99 18.74
CA LYS A 214 28.49 -12.36 18.66
C LYS A 214 27.39 -13.37 18.34
N GLU A 215 26.19 -13.17 18.87
CA GLU A 215 25.02 -14.01 18.59
C GLU A 215 24.62 -13.91 17.13
N LEU A 216 24.60 -12.69 16.60
CA LEU A 216 24.36 -12.39 15.18
C LEU A 216 25.56 -12.64 14.24
N THR A 217 26.71 -13.06 14.77
CA THR A 217 27.99 -13.23 14.02
C THR A 217 28.54 -11.96 13.37
N LEU A 218 28.04 -10.78 13.75
CA LEU A 218 28.45 -9.48 13.23
C LEU A 218 29.85 -9.07 13.67
N LYS A 219 30.64 -8.54 12.76
CA LYS A 219 31.92 -7.92 13.03
C LYS A 219 31.77 -6.41 13.11
N MET A 220 32.78 -5.76 13.72
CA MET A 220 32.79 -4.31 13.87
C MET A 220 32.58 -3.59 12.53
N ASN A 221 31.63 -2.64 12.50
CA ASN A 221 31.19 -1.87 11.34
C ASN A 221 30.63 -2.72 10.19
N GLU A 222 30.13 -3.90 10.47
CA GLU A 222 29.38 -4.76 9.56
C GLU A 222 27.90 -4.47 9.70
N VAL A 223 27.20 -4.45 8.58
CA VAL A 223 25.75 -4.27 8.48
C VAL A 223 25.17 -5.45 7.73
N ASP A 224 24.21 -6.11 8.33
CA ASP A 224 23.43 -7.20 7.75
C ASP A 224 22.04 -6.72 7.36
N PHE A 225 21.63 -7.11 6.17
CA PHE A 225 20.31 -6.84 5.58
C PHE A 225 19.51 -8.13 5.55
N TYR A 226 18.32 -8.11 6.12
CA TYR A 226 17.37 -9.23 6.11
C TYR A 226 16.21 -8.91 5.19
N GLU A 227 16.01 -9.72 4.16
CA GLU A 227 14.75 -9.73 3.42
C GLU A 227 13.61 -10.29 4.30
N PRO A 228 12.37 -9.91 4.04
CA PRO A 228 11.22 -10.53 4.68
C PRO A 228 11.25 -12.06 4.55
N PHE A 229 10.90 -12.76 5.63
CA PHE A 229 10.79 -14.22 5.72
C PHE A 229 12.08 -15.01 5.50
N MET A 230 13.25 -14.33 5.40
CA MET A 230 14.56 -14.96 5.26
C MET A 230 15.27 -15.04 6.62
N GLU A 231 15.83 -16.23 6.91
CA GLU A 231 16.58 -16.47 8.15
C GLU A 231 18.02 -15.95 8.05
N GLU A 232 18.64 -16.09 6.88
CA GLU A 232 20.03 -15.71 6.63
C GLU A 232 20.12 -14.33 6.01
N PRO A 233 20.89 -13.42 6.62
CA PRO A 233 21.06 -12.08 6.10
C PRO A 233 22.04 -12.01 4.93
N VAL A 234 21.95 -10.93 4.17
CA VAL A 234 22.96 -10.51 3.22
C VAL A 234 23.80 -9.41 3.88
N THR A 235 25.09 -9.68 4.09
CA THR A 235 26.00 -8.66 4.64
C THR A 235 26.34 -7.63 3.56
N ILE A 236 26.17 -6.34 3.85
CA ILE A 236 26.57 -5.26 2.93
C ILE A 236 28.09 -5.33 2.72
N PRO A 237 28.57 -5.40 1.46
CA PRO A 237 29.98 -5.57 1.15
C PRO A 237 30.82 -4.33 1.52
N ASP A 238 32.15 -4.50 1.47
CA ASP A 238 33.14 -3.41 1.52
C ASP A 238 33.13 -2.53 2.78
N LYS A 239 32.71 -3.09 3.95
CA LYS A 239 32.70 -2.37 5.23
C LYS A 239 34.05 -1.73 5.58
N PRO A 240 34.06 -0.58 6.27
CA PRO A 240 32.91 0.18 6.75
C PRO A 240 32.22 0.93 5.62
N ASN A 241 30.88 0.93 5.63
CA ASN A 241 30.08 1.55 4.58
C ASN A 241 29.84 3.03 4.87
N THR A 242 29.72 3.81 3.81
CA THR A 242 29.22 5.19 3.81
C THR A 242 27.69 5.20 3.78
N GLU A 243 27.06 6.35 4.05
CA GLU A 243 25.64 6.54 3.88
C GLU A 243 25.17 6.14 2.46
N GLU A 244 25.84 6.66 1.42
CA GLU A 244 25.50 6.41 0.02
C GLU A 244 25.57 4.91 -0.34
N GLU A 245 26.61 4.19 0.12
CA GLU A 245 26.75 2.75 -0.12
C GLU A 245 25.63 1.93 0.54
N ILE A 246 25.17 2.34 1.74
CA ILE A 246 24.04 1.69 2.42
C ILE A 246 22.74 1.99 1.67
N VAL A 247 22.51 3.24 1.29
CA VAL A 247 21.32 3.67 0.55
C VAL A 247 21.23 2.96 -0.79
N ASP A 248 22.31 2.92 -1.56
CA ASP A 248 22.36 2.23 -2.85
C ASP A 248 22.05 0.74 -2.68
N PHE A 249 22.71 0.08 -1.71
CA PHE A 249 22.46 -1.34 -1.44
C PHE A 249 21.00 -1.63 -1.08
N VAL A 250 20.41 -0.85 -0.16
CA VAL A 250 19.02 -1.03 0.26
C VAL A 250 18.07 -0.78 -0.91
N THR A 251 18.32 0.26 -1.72
CA THR A 251 17.51 0.58 -2.89
C THR A 251 17.52 -0.55 -3.92
N GLU A 252 18.67 -1.21 -4.13
CA GLU A 252 18.79 -2.34 -5.04
C GLU A 252 18.12 -3.62 -4.52
N HIS A 253 18.01 -3.80 -3.19
CA HIS A 253 17.55 -5.04 -2.55
C HIS A 253 16.17 -4.92 -1.89
N ARG A 254 15.57 -3.73 -1.84
CA ARG A 254 14.27 -3.54 -1.15
C ARG A 254 13.09 -4.24 -1.82
N ARG A 255 13.22 -4.60 -3.11
CA ARG A 255 12.23 -5.39 -3.82
C ARG A 255 12.43 -6.87 -3.48
N ALA A 256 11.92 -7.27 -2.33
CA ALA A 256 12.09 -8.62 -1.80
C ALA A 256 11.34 -9.69 -2.63
N THR A 257 11.83 -10.94 -2.55
CA THR A 257 11.26 -12.09 -3.25
C THR A 257 9.82 -12.40 -2.81
N LEU A 258 9.53 -12.23 -1.52
CA LEU A 258 8.18 -12.27 -0.95
C LEU A 258 8.02 -11.06 -0.04
N ARG A 259 6.95 -10.29 -0.24
CA ARG A 259 6.67 -9.10 0.56
C ARG A 259 5.19 -8.99 0.88
N LYS A 260 4.87 -8.62 2.10
CA LYS A 260 3.49 -8.36 2.52
C LYS A 260 3.06 -6.98 2.03
N LEU A 261 1.89 -6.91 1.39
CA LEU A 261 1.24 -5.63 1.13
C LEU A 261 0.66 -5.11 2.45
N ARG A 262 0.93 -3.85 2.77
CA ARG A 262 0.40 -3.19 3.95
C ARG A 262 -0.38 -1.94 3.56
N PRO A 263 -1.41 -1.57 4.34
CA PRO A 263 -2.12 -0.31 4.10
C PRO A 263 -1.20 0.92 4.10
N GLU A 264 -0.11 0.89 4.88
CA GLU A 264 0.82 2.01 5.07
C GLU A 264 1.74 2.28 3.88
N ASP A 265 2.04 1.26 3.07
CA ASP A 265 2.96 1.32 1.92
C ASP A 265 2.34 0.77 0.62
N MET A 266 1.02 0.70 0.58
CA MET A 266 0.26 0.05 -0.49
C MET A 266 0.62 0.62 -1.88
N PHE A 267 0.69 1.93 -2.03
CA PHE A 267 0.94 2.54 -3.33
C PHE A 267 2.40 2.39 -3.75
N GLU A 268 3.37 2.56 -2.85
CA GLU A 268 4.79 2.31 -3.15
C GLU A 268 5.01 0.87 -3.61
N THR A 269 4.40 -0.11 -2.92
CA THR A 269 4.50 -1.52 -3.31
C THR A 269 3.86 -1.79 -4.66
N TRP A 270 2.73 -1.12 -4.96
CA TRP A 270 2.02 -1.30 -6.23
C TRP A 270 2.68 -0.60 -7.42
N GLU A 271 3.38 0.50 -7.20
CA GLU A 271 4.15 1.20 -8.24
C GLU A 271 5.46 0.48 -8.60
N ASP A 272 5.93 -0.45 -7.75
CA ASP A 272 7.14 -1.23 -7.97
C ASP A 272 6.84 -2.54 -8.73
N ASP A 273 6.20 -2.40 -9.89
CA ASP A 273 5.90 -3.51 -10.81
C ASP A 273 7.12 -3.95 -11.65
N VAL A 274 7.00 -5.09 -12.32
CA VAL A 274 7.95 -5.54 -13.34
C VAL A 274 7.22 -5.72 -14.66
N ASP A 275 7.63 -4.95 -15.64
CA ASP A 275 7.04 -4.99 -16.98
C ASP A 275 5.51 -4.81 -16.99
N GLY A 276 4.99 -4.03 -16.02
CA GLY A 276 3.56 -3.73 -15.87
C GLY A 276 2.75 -4.79 -15.13
N ILE A 277 3.38 -5.78 -14.49
CA ILE A 277 2.69 -6.86 -13.78
C ILE A 277 3.16 -7.05 -12.34
N HIS A 278 2.26 -7.58 -11.51
CA HIS A 278 2.56 -8.14 -10.20
C HIS A 278 2.18 -9.61 -10.14
N ILE A 279 2.99 -10.42 -9.44
CA ILE A 279 2.56 -11.71 -8.93
C ILE A 279 1.95 -11.44 -7.56
N VAL A 280 0.65 -11.74 -7.40
CA VAL A 280 -0.12 -11.44 -6.20
C VAL A 280 -0.64 -12.73 -5.60
N ALA A 281 -0.48 -12.89 -4.28
CA ALA A 281 -1.02 -14.02 -3.54
C ALA A 281 -1.94 -13.53 -2.41
N PHE A 282 -3.15 -14.06 -2.35
CA PHE A 282 -4.08 -13.85 -1.24
C PHE A 282 -4.01 -15.06 -0.29
N ALA A 283 -3.78 -14.79 0.98
CA ALA A 283 -3.76 -15.77 2.04
C ALA A 283 -4.09 -15.10 3.38
N GLU A 284 -5.15 -15.54 4.03
CA GLU A 284 -5.55 -15.09 5.36
C GLU A 284 -4.68 -15.83 6.41
N GLU A 285 -3.85 -15.09 7.15
CA GLU A 285 -2.86 -15.66 8.08
C GLU A 285 -3.53 -16.41 9.25
N GLU A 286 -4.70 -15.95 9.71
CA GLU A 286 -5.43 -16.58 10.80
C GLU A 286 -6.24 -17.80 10.36
N ASP A 287 -6.46 -18.03 9.06
CA ASP A 287 -7.11 -19.22 8.52
C ASP A 287 -6.10 -20.36 8.34
N PRO A 288 -6.45 -21.62 8.69
CA PRO A 288 -5.52 -22.75 8.57
C PRO A 288 -5.01 -23.02 7.15
N ASP A 289 -5.88 -22.89 6.13
CA ASP A 289 -5.51 -23.13 4.74
C ASP A 289 -4.68 -21.97 4.20
N GLY A 290 -5.03 -20.71 4.58
CA GLY A 290 -4.25 -19.52 4.29
C GLY A 290 -2.87 -19.56 4.90
N TYR A 291 -2.75 -19.98 6.16
CA TYR A 291 -1.47 -20.17 6.84
C TYR A 291 -0.59 -21.23 6.16
N GLU A 292 -1.17 -22.40 5.79
CA GLU A 292 -0.42 -23.45 5.09
C GLU A 292 0.09 -22.96 3.73
N PHE A 293 -0.74 -22.21 3.00
CA PHE A 293 -0.34 -21.61 1.73
C PHE A 293 0.75 -20.54 1.90
N LEU A 294 0.67 -19.71 2.93
CA LEU A 294 1.72 -18.72 3.24
C LEU A 294 3.07 -19.39 3.55
N GLU A 295 3.07 -20.50 4.30
CA GLU A 295 4.30 -21.27 4.55
C GLU A 295 4.88 -21.86 3.26
N LEU A 296 4.04 -22.29 2.32
CA LEU A 296 4.46 -22.71 0.98
C LEU A 296 5.09 -21.55 0.18
N LEU A 297 4.47 -20.35 0.20
CA LEU A 297 5.03 -19.16 -0.44
C LEU A 297 6.41 -18.80 0.15
N LYS A 298 6.56 -18.91 1.46
CA LYS A 298 7.85 -18.68 2.14
C LYS A 298 8.91 -19.70 1.73
N GLU A 299 8.54 -20.98 1.57
CA GLU A 299 9.44 -22.03 1.08
C GLU A 299 9.93 -21.71 -0.34
N VAL A 300 9.00 -21.46 -1.26
CA VAL A 300 9.32 -21.11 -2.65
C VAL A 300 10.17 -19.83 -2.73
N ALA A 301 9.86 -18.80 -1.94
CA ALA A 301 10.65 -17.58 -1.90
C ALA A 301 12.08 -17.81 -1.42
N ARG A 302 12.30 -18.62 -0.38
CA ARG A 302 13.65 -18.96 0.13
C ARG A 302 14.53 -19.65 -0.90
N ASP A 303 13.95 -20.54 -1.70
CA ASP A 303 14.68 -21.28 -2.73
C ASP A 303 14.97 -20.42 -3.97
N ASN A 304 14.24 -19.32 -4.16
CA ASN A 304 14.29 -18.48 -5.35
C ASN A 304 14.83 -17.04 -5.14
N THR A 305 15.48 -16.73 -4.02
CA THR A 305 16.08 -15.40 -3.74
C THR A 305 17.12 -14.95 -4.78
N HIS A 306 17.64 -15.91 -5.56
CA HIS A 306 18.59 -15.61 -6.64
C HIS A 306 17.93 -15.06 -7.91
N GLN A 307 16.60 -15.11 -8.03
CA GLN A 307 15.83 -14.61 -9.15
C GLN A 307 15.39 -13.16 -8.88
N THR A 308 16.19 -12.20 -9.28
CA THR A 308 15.93 -10.77 -9.02
C THR A 308 14.64 -10.23 -9.66
N ALA A 309 14.11 -10.92 -10.68
CA ALA A 309 12.83 -10.59 -11.30
C ALA A 309 11.62 -11.08 -10.47
N LEU A 310 11.80 -12.07 -9.59
CA LEU A 310 10.74 -12.60 -8.77
C LEU A 310 10.46 -11.68 -7.57
N SER A 311 9.23 -11.24 -7.44
CA SER A 311 8.70 -10.62 -6.24
C SER A 311 7.21 -10.94 -6.14
N ILE A 312 6.85 -11.68 -5.12
CA ILE A 312 5.47 -12.05 -4.83
C ILE A 312 4.94 -11.04 -3.81
N VAL A 313 3.80 -10.42 -4.11
CA VAL A 313 3.08 -9.55 -3.19
C VAL A 313 2.02 -10.37 -2.47
N TRP A 314 2.26 -10.69 -1.21
CA TRP A 314 1.29 -11.36 -0.36
C TRP A 314 0.33 -10.33 0.24
N ILE A 315 -0.96 -10.61 0.13
CA ILE A 315 -2.06 -9.80 0.66
C ILE A 315 -2.86 -10.65 1.64
N ASP A 316 -2.93 -10.20 2.89
CA ASP A 316 -3.89 -10.70 3.85
C ASP A 316 -5.21 -9.93 3.64
N PRO A 317 -6.32 -10.62 3.29
CA PRO A 317 -7.61 -9.97 3.08
C PRO A 317 -8.10 -9.16 4.30
N ASP A 318 -7.80 -9.61 5.50
CA ASP A 318 -8.21 -8.95 6.74
C ASP A 318 -7.57 -7.56 6.95
N ASP A 319 -6.41 -7.30 6.34
CA ASP A 319 -5.76 -6.00 6.38
C ASP A 319 -6.49 -4.96 5.47
N PHE A 320 -7.36 -5.41 4.53
CA PHE A 320 -7.99 -4.54 3.52
C PHE A 320 -9.52 -4.65 3.40
N PRO A 321 -10.29 -4.62 4.48
CA PRO A 321 -11.74 -4.88 4.45
C PRO A 321 -12.53 -3.91 3.55
N LEU A 322 -12.00 -2.72 3.28
CA LEU A 322 -12.65 -1.74 2.41
C LEU A 322 -12.42 -2.03 0.92
N LEU A 323 -11.34 -2.71 0.56
CA LEU A 323 -10.98 -3.02 -0.82
C LEU A 323 -11.50 -4.38 -1.28
N LEU A 324 -11.80 -5.30 -0.36
CA LEU A 324 -12.26 -6.65 -0.68
C LEU A 324 -13.43 -6.68 -1.69
N PRO A 325 -14.54 -5.92 -1.51
CA PRO A 325 -15.65 -5.99 -2.45
C PRO A 325 -15.30 -5.48 -3.86
N TYR A 326 -14.31 -4.62 -3.95
CA TYR A 326 -13.78 -4.12 -5.23
C TYR A 326 -12.90 -5.18 -5.88
N TRP A 327 -11.96 -5.76 -5.16
CA TRP A 327 -11.03 -6.78 -5.65
C TRP A 327 -11.76 -8.07 -6.06
N GLU A 328 -12.69 -8.58 -5.24
CA GLU A 328 -13.52 -9.75 -5.60
C GLU A 328 -14.29 -9.55 -6.92
N LYS A 329 -14.83 -8.35 -7.11
CA LYS A 329 -15.53 -8.00 -8.35
C LYS A 329 -14.58 -7.89 -9.54
N THR A 330 -13.38 -7.32 -9.34
CA THR A 330 -12.38 -7.07 -10.39
C THR A 330 -11.70 -8.37 -10.79
N PHE A 331 -11.20 -9.12 -9.82
CA PHE A 331 -10.44 -10.34 -10.06
C PHE A 331 -11.32 -11.58 -10.25
N LYS A 332 -12.60 -11.52 -9.87
CA LYS A 332 -13.58 -12.61 -9.97
C LYS A 332 -13.17 -13.90 -9.23
N VAL A 333 -12.40 -13.76 -8.15
CA VAL A 333 -11.94 -14.85 -7.28
C VAL A 333 -12.45 -14.65 -5.85
N ASP A 334 -12.49 -15.73 -5.07
CA ASP A 334 -12.82 -15.72 -3.63
C ASP A 334 -11.53 -15.41 -2.85
N LEU A 335 -11.41 -14.21 -2.33
CA LEU A 335 -10.18 -13.71 -1.68
C LEU A 335 -9.93 -14.30 -0.29
N PHE A 336 -10.94 -14.94 0.31
CA PHE A 336 -10.81 -15.68 1.57
C PHE A 336 -10.30 -17.11 1.40
N LYS A 337 -10.07 -17.52 0.16
CA LYS A 337 -9.35 -18.75 -0.16
C LYS A 337 -7.95 -18.43 -0.64
N PRO A 338 -6.96 -19.34 -0.40
CA PRO A 338 -5.65 -19.19 -1.00
C PRO A 338 -5.72 -19.01 -2.52
N GLN A 339 -5.08 -17.95 -3.02
CA GLN A 339 -5.04 -17.63 -4.45
C GLN A 339 -3.67 -17.09 -4.81
N ILE A 340 -3.16 -17.42 -5.99
CA ILE A 340 -2.01 -16.73 -6.59
C ILE A 340 -2.27 -16.46 -8.05
N GLY A 341 -1.92 -15.28 -8.51
CA GLY A 341 -2.17 -14.84 -9.87
C GLY A 341 -1.21 -13.76 -10.35
N VAL A 342 -1.31 -13.44 -11.61
CA VAL A 342 -0.66 -12.31 -12.26
C VAL A 342 -1.69 -11.22 -12.46
N VAL A 343 -1.35 -10.00 -12.10
CA VAL A 343 -2.21 -8.83 -12.24
C VAL A 343 -1.49 -7.77 -13.06
N ASN A 344 -2.13 -7.27 -14.11
CA ASN A 344 -1.66 -6.13 -14.88
C ASN A 344 -2.02 -4.83 -14.12
N VAL A 345 -1.02 -3.98 -13.87
CA VAL A 345 -1.20 -2.75 -13.08
C VAL A 345 -2.01 -1.67 -13.81
N THR A 346 -2.13 -1.75 -15.14
CA THR A 346 -2.75 -0.71 -15.96
C THR A 346 -4.28 -0.83 -16.01
N ASP A 347 -4.79 -2.05 -16.19
CA ASP A 347 -6.21 -2.35 -16.40
C ASP A 347 -6.80 -3.32 -15.38
N ALA A 348 -5.94 -3.90 -14.53
CA ALA A 348 -6.27 -4.91 -13.54
C ALA A 348 -6.74 -6.25 -14.13
N ASP A 349 -6.43 -6.53 -15.40
CA ASP A 349 -6.59 -7.86 -15.96
C ASP A 349 -5.70 -8.84 -15.21
N SER A 350 -6.22 -10.05 -15.00
CA SER A 350 -5.55 -11.00 -14.11
C SER A 350 -5.76 -12.44 -14.53
N ILE A 351 -4.73 -13.27 -14.35
CA ILE A 351 -4.78 -14.72 -14.54
C ILE A 351 -4.39 -15.38 -13.23
N TRP A 352 -5.21 -16.31 -12.78
CA TRP A 352 -5.06 -17.00 -11.50
C TRP A 352 -4.69 -18.46 -11.73
N LEU A 353 -3.80 -18.97 -10.87
CA LEU A 353 -3.49 -20.40 -10.84
C LEU A 353 -4.76 -21.18 -10.42
N GLU A 354 -5.20 -22.11 -11.26
CA GLU A 354 -6.29 -23.02 -10.89
C GLU A 354 -5.82 -23.96 -9.78
N MET A 355 -6.43 -23.85 -8.61
CA MET A 355 -6.16 -24.71 -7.45
C MET A 355 -7.40 -25.52 -7.10
N ASP A 356 -7.22 -26.79 -6.75
CA ASP A 356 -8.32 -27.63 -6.25
C ASP A 356 -8.82 -27.13 -4.89
N GLU A 357 -10.15 -27.11 -4.69
CA GLU A 357 -10.78 -26.62 -3.44
C GLU A 357 -10.29 -27.33 -2.16
N GLN A 358 -9.62 -28.45 -2.26
CA GLN A 358 -9.23 -29.31 -1.14
C GLN A 358 -7.73 -29.67 -1.11
N ASP A 359 -6.94 -29.14 -2.04
CA ASP A 359 -5.51 -29.49 -2.15
C ASP A 359 -4.71 -28.27 -2.62
N LEU A 360 -3.80 -27.78 -1.78
CA LEU A 360 -2.89 -26.72 -2.14
C LEU A 360 -1.86 -27.25 -3.15
N PRO A 361 -1.32 -26.40 -4.04
CA PRO A 361 -0.25 -26.79 -4.94
C PRO A 361 0.98 -27.24 -4.14
N THR A 362 1.75 -28.13 -4.71
CA THR A 362 3.09 -28.44 -4.19
C THR A 362 4.07 -27.30 -4.50
N ALA A 363 5.18 -27.24 -3.77
CA ALA A 363 6.23 -26.27 -4.06
C ALA A 363 6.72 -26.35 -5.52
N GLU A 364 6.90 -27.57 -6.07
CA GLU A 364 7.31 -27.81 -7.45
C GLU A 364 6.28 -27.27 -8.47
N GLU A 365 4.98 -27.50 -8.24
CA GLU A 365 3.92 -26.98 -9.11
C GLU A 365 3.84 -25.45 -9.08
N LEU A 366 4.04 -24.85 -7.91
CA LEU A 366 4.05 -23.40 -7.75
C LEU A 366 5.29 -22.78 -8.41
N GLU A 367 6.46 -23.38 -8.26
CA GLU A 367 7.69 -22.96 -8.92
C GLU A 367 7.59 -23.03 -10.44
N ASP A 368 7.05 -24.13 -10.97
CA ASP A 368 6.82 -24.32 -12.41
C ASP A 368 5.88 -23.24 -12.97
N TRP A 369 4.80 -22.93 -12.25
CA TRP A 369 3.87 -21.86 -12.65
C TRP A 369 4.54 -20.48 -12.61
N ILE A 370 5.31 -20.17 -11.56
CA ILE A 370 6.07 -18.92 -11.45
C ILE A 370 7.08 -18.80 -12.61
N GLU A 371 7.76 -19.89 -12.98
CA GLU A 371 8.69 -19.90 -14.12
C GLU A 371 7.95 -19.61 -15.45
N ASP A 372 6.73 -20.13 -15.61
CA ASP A 372 5.89 -19.87 -16.78
C ASP A 372 5.43 -18.40 -16.83
N VAL A 373 5.12 -17.78 -15.69
CA VAL A 373 4.86 -16.33 -15.57
C VAL A 373 6.10 -15.52 -15.95
N LEU A 374 7.24 -15.77 -15.32
CA LEU A 374 8.47 -15.02 -15.55
C LEU A 374 9.01 -15.18 -16.98
N SER A 375 8.69 -16.30 -17.64
CA SER A 375 9.02 -16.52 -19.05
C SER A 375 8.02 -15.92 -20.05
N GLY A 376 6.91 -15.34 -19.56
CA GLY A 376 5.84 -14.75 -20.37
C GLY A 376 4.92 -15.76 -21.05
N LYS A 377 4.95 -17.03 -20.64
CA LYS A 377 4.00 -18.05 -21.15
C LYS A 377 2.61 -17.85 -20.53
N VAL A 378 2.57 -17.41 -19.30
CA VAL A 378 1.36 -16.95 -18.60
C VAL A 378 1.41 -15.43 -18.60
N ASN A 379 0.51 -14.79 -19.35
CA ASN A 379 0.42 -13.35 -19.44
C ASN A 379 -1.03 -12.92 -19.67
N THR A 380 -1.38 -11.70 -19.27
CA THR A 380 -2.76 -11.18 -19.31
C THR A 380 -3.21 -10.70 -20.70
N GLU A 381 -2.37 -10.84 -21.73
CA GLU A 381 -2.67 -10.40 -23.11
C GLU A 381 -3.36 -11.49 -23.94
N ASP A 382 -3.34 -12.76 -23.48
CA ASP A 382 -3.79 -13.91 -24.28
C ASP A 382 -5.30 -14.22 -24.14
N ASP A 383 -6.05 -13.56 -23.24
CA ASP A 383 -7.47 -13.83 -22.98
C ASP A 383 -8.47 -13.12 -23.94
N ASP A 384 -7.99 -12.26 -24.87
CA ASP A 384 -8.88 -11.51 -25.79
C ASP A 384 -9.36 -12.31 -27.02
N ASP A 385 -8.91 -13.54 -27.23
CA ASP A 385 -9.18 -14.28 -28.49
C ASP A 385 -10.25 -15.39 -28.40
N ASP A 386 -10.86 -15.68 -27.23
CA ASP A 386 -11.76 -16.85 -27.07
C ASP A 386 -13.28 -16.54 -27.05
N ASP A 387 -13.74 -15.29 -27.16
CA ASP A 387 -15.18 -14.94 -27.07
C ASP A 387 -15.87 -14.65 -28.42
N ASP A 388 -15.29 -14.94 -29.59
CA ASP A 388 -15.92 -14.71 -30.90
C ASP A 388 -16.21 -16.01 -31.70
N ASP A 389 -16.83 -17.03 -31.10
CA ASP A 389 -17.42 -18.15 -31.85
C ASP A 389 -18.80 -18.55 -31.33
N ASP A 390 -19.75 -17.65 -31.33
CA ASP A 390 -21.16 -18.00 -31.37
C ASP A 390 -21.67 -17.92 -32.80
N GLY A 391 -21.62 -19.11 -33.45
CA GLY A 391 -22.06 -19.33 -34.79
C GLY A 391 -23.50 -18.90 -35.04
N ASP A 392 -23.65 -18.06 -36.03
CA ASP A 392 -24.86 -17.85 -36.78
C ASP A 392 -25.34 -19.20 -37.36
N ASP A 393 -26.33 -19.81 -36.78
CA ASP A 393 -27.20 -20.78 -37.44
C ASP A 393 -28.43 -20.03 -37.97
N ASP A 394 -28.28 -19.62 -39.24
CA ASP A 394 -29.38 -19.32 -40.16
C ASP A 394 -30.26 -20.58 -40.34
N ASP A 395 -31.49 -20.54 -39.85
CA ASP A 395 -32.58 -21.38 -40.37
C ASP A 395 -33.65 -20.49 -40.97
N ASP A 396 -33.52 -20.37 -42.29
CA ASP A 396 -34.63 -20.05 -43.19
C ASP A 396 -35.78 -21.05 -42.97
N ASP A 397 -36.99 -20.56 -42.77
CA ASP A 397 -38.20 -21.20 -43.25
C ASP A 397 -39.25 -20.14 -43.59
N ASP A 398 -39.40 -20.05 -44.95
CA ASP A 398 -40.55 -19.52 -45.62
C ASP A 398 -41.85 -20.17 -45.11
N ASP A 399 -42.91 -19.42 -44.98
CA ASP A 399 -44.18 -19.77 -45.65
C ASP A 399 -45.22 -18.65 -45.59
N ASP A 400 -45.67 -18.46 -46.79
CA ASP A 400 -46.78 -17.65 -47.27
C ASP A 400 -48.11 -17.79 -46.46
N ASP A 401 -48.91 -16.83 -46.53
CA ASP A 401 -50.24 -16.73 -47.11
C ASP A 401 -51.18 -15.75 -46.39
N ASP A 402 -51.56 -14.79 -47.16
CA ASP A 402 -52.89 -14.35 -47.61
C ASP A 402 -53.94 -13.92 -46.61
N ASP A 403 -54.45 -12.82 -47.02
CA ASP A 403 -55.84 -12.39 -47.18
C ASP A 403 -56.61 -11.66 -46.06
N ASP A 404 -56.95 -10.51 -46.52
CA ASP A 404 -58.25 -9.90 -46.61
C ASP A 404 -58.89 -9.21 -45.40
N ASP A 405 -59.18 -8.00 -45.74
CA ASP A 405 -60.42 -7.27 -45.68
C ASP A 405 -60.98 -6.65 -44.40
N ASP A 406 -61.22 -5.41 -44.65
CA ASP A 406 -62.45 -4.61 -44.41
C ASP A 406 -62.74 -3.96 -43.07
N ASP A 407 -62.79 -2.70 -43.27
CA ASP A 407 -63.93 -1.78 -42.99
C ASP A 407 -64.15 -1.28 -41.56
N ASP A 408 -64.24 0.00 -41.63
CA ASP A 408 -65.32 0.91 -41.14
C ASP A 408 -65.28 1.41 -39.68
N ASP A 409 -65.24 2.68 -39.74
CA ASP A 409 -66.17 3.70 -39.17
C ASP A 409 -66.12 4.04 -37.69
N ASP A 410 -66.00 5.31 -37.60
CA ASP A 410 -66.80 6.28 -36.85
C ASP A 410 -66.57 6.54 -35.36
N ASP A 411 -66.32 7.80 -35.23
CA ASP A 411 -66.95 8.81 -34.35
C ASP A 411 -66.71 8.90 -32.86
N ASP A 412 -66.38 10.15 -32.58
CA ASP A 412 -66.87 11.01 -31.46
C ASP A 412 -66.42 10.76 -30.02
N GLU A 413 -65.73 11.66 -29.49
CA GLU A 413 -65.89 12.86 -28.64
C GLU A 413 -64.61 13.31 -28.01
#